data_f1b8259bb4b94e01fa8018fbe0c783df
#
_entry.id   f1b8259bb4b94e01fa8018fbe0c783df
#
_cell.length_a   1.000
_cell.length_b   1.000
_cell.length_c   1.000
_cell.angle_alpha   90.00
_cell.angle_beta   90.00
_cell.angle_gamma   90.00
#
_symmetry.space_group_name_H-M   'P 1'
#
loop_
_entity.id
_entity.type
_entity.pdbx_description
1 polymer ?
#
loop_
_entity_poly.entity_id
_entity_poly.type
_entity_poly.pdbx_seq_one_letter_code
_entity_poly.pdbx_strand_id
1 'polypeptide(L)'
;MAEGSATEPSRLIRTICLPVSEEEYQRIVDDPAECRGFLAGCYANMPELFPEGFEDGYEMKDSYRSRKMQLRLRRIELRSGVAYTLRPSFVMPYLTGKVEDVEGPLFLRRFGVPYWALAYVYGKDATYWYRQEIGLGRFSVVGTTVRRVALPTNLLADEHHERCEGEKVYVATTVGGGCCLGAEVAEAADTPALTEAYRVFQEEARDVEPDYSPQTVNTDGWKSTQAAWKALFPMIITLLCYVHAWLKIRDRAKHLGQKFGELSRRVWHAYHALSPRGLRQRLKGLRTWAGRCLSGDVRKYTRQLCDKCNDWVQAYSHPGGHRTSNMLERVMRLMYRYFFRGQHFHGSRQASTLRSRSWALLHNFAPWHPATAKVNAGWRCPAERLNKHRYHDHWLENLLVSASLGGYRNRGHASGPQNP
;
A
#
# COMPACT_ATOMS: atom_id res chain seq x y z
N MET A 1 -32.70 1.71 18.47
CA MET A 1 -31.74 0.69 18.90
C MET A 1 -31.71 -0.38 17.82
N ALA A 2 -30.75 -0.34 16.98
CA ALA A 2 -30.49 -1.37 15.98
C ALA A 2 -29.17 -2.03 16.41
N GLU A 3 -29.27 -3.28 16.86
CA GLU A 3 -28.14 -4.12 17.22
C GLU A 3 -27.24 -4.31 15.99
N GLY A 4 -26.00 -3.85 16.10
CA GLY A 4 -24.98 -4.05 15.07
C GLY A 4 -24.66 -5.54 14.95
N SER A 5 -25.01 -6.13 13.81
CA SER A 5 -24.64 -7.50 13.46
C SER A 5 -23.12 -7.61 13.49
N ALA A 6 -22.60 -8.44 14.37
CA ALA A 6 -21.21 -8.88 14.35
C ALA A 6 -20.88 -9.41 12.95
N THR A 7 -19.99 -8.74 12.25
CA THR A 7 -19.55 -9.14 10.90
C THR A 7 -18.83 -10.48 11.05
N GLU A 8 -19.41 -11.57 10.54
CA GLU A 8 -18.73 -12.86 10.46
C GLU A 8 -17.34 -12.69 9.82
N PRO A 9 -16.30 -13.38 10.32
CA PRO A 9 -14.96 -13.30 9.76
C PRO A 9 -15.03 -13.62 8.27
N SER A 10 -14.50 -12.72 7.46
CA SER A 10 -14.55 -12.81 6.00
C SER A 10 -14.09 -14.20 5.55
N ARG A 11 -14.90 -14.87 4.70
CA ARG A 11 -14.56 -16.19 4.09
C ARG A 11 -13.18 -16.20 3.41
N LEU A 12 -12.66 -15.04 3.02
CA LEU A 12 -11.32 -14.90 2.44
C LEU A 12 -10.20 -15.24 3.42
N ILE A 13 -10.37 -14.97 4.70
CA ILE A 13 -9.36 -15.28 5.74
C ILE A 13 -9.16 -16.79 5.87
N ARG A 14 -10.14 -17.60 5.44
CA ARG A 14 -10.09 -19.07 5.46
C ARG A 14 -9.85 -19.68 4.07
N THR A 15 -9.07 -18.98 3.24
CA THR A 15 -8.74 -19.45 1.88
C THR A 15 -7.23 -19.45 1.70
N ILE A 16 -6.67 -20.62 1.41
CA ILE A 16 -5.28 -20.80 0.98
C ILE A 16 -5.25 -20.70 -0.54
N CYS A 17 -4.47 -19.78 -1.09
CA CYS A 17 -4.33 -19.63 -2.52
C CYS A 17 -3.08 -20.37 -3.01
N LEU A 18 -3.28 -21.34 -3.91
CA LEU A 18 -2.21 -22.23 -4.38
C LEU A 18 -1.69 -21.76 -5.74
N PRO A 19 -0.37 -21.61 -5.93
CA PRO A 19 0.25 -21.29 -7.21
C PRO A 19 0.29 -22.56 -8.08
N VAL A 20 -0.79 -22.80 -8.82
CA VAL A 20 -0.97 -24.05 -9.58
C VAL A 20 -1.65 -23.76 -10.91
N SER A 21 -1.23 -24.43 -11.99
CA SER A 21 -1.91 -24.38 -13.30
C SER A 21 -3.27 -25.10 -13.26
N GLU A 22 -4.13 -24.80 -14.23
CA GLU A 22 -5.45 -25.44 -14.32
C GLU A 22 -5.32 -26.95 -14.53
N GLU A 23 -4.40 -27.39 -15.37
CA GLU A 23 -4.16 -28.81 -15.66
C GLU A 23 -3.65 -29.57 -14.42
N GLU A 24 -2.68 -29.01 -13.73
CA GLU A 24 -2.15 -29.59 -12.50
C GLU A 24 -3.20 -29.61 -11.39
N TYR A 25 -3.97 -28.53 -11.24
CA TYR A 25 -5.03 -28.46 -10.24
C TYR A 25 -6.11 -29.52 -10.47
N GLN A 26 -6.52 -29.75 -11.71
CA GLN A 26 -7.49 -30.81 -12.04
C GLN A 26 -6.99 -32.19 -11.67
N ARG A 27 -5.69 -32.46 -11.81
CA ARG A 27 -5.07 -33.72 -11.42
C ARG A 27 -5.08 -33.92 -9.91
N ILE A 28 -4.66 -32.90 -9.14
CA ILE A 28 -4.46 -33.06 -7.69
C ILE A 28 -5.74 -32.88 -6.86
N VAL A 29 -6.78 -32.22 -7.40
CA VAL A 29 -7.97 -31.86 -6.61
C VAL A 29 -8.80 -33.08 -6.22
N ASP A 30 -8.80 -34.14 -7.04
CA ASP A 30 -9.60 -35.35 -6.84
C ASP A 30 -8.82 -36.42 -6.06
N ASP A 31 -7.50 -36.41 -6.06
CA ASP A 31 -6.66 -37.32 -5.31
C ASP A 31 -6.17 -36.68 -4.01
N PRO A 32 -6.63 -37.18 -2.82
CA PRO A 32 -6.15 -36.66 -1.53
C PRO A 32 -4.66 -36.86 -1.28
N ALA A 33 -4.03 -37.90 -1.81
CA ALA A 33 -2.61 -38.18 -1.60
C ALA A 33 -1.75 -37.23 -2.43
N GLU A 34 -2.07 -37.07 -3.71
CA GLU A 34 -1.38 -36.09 -4.56
C GLU A 34 -1.59 -34.66 -4.05
N CYS A 35 -2.80 -34.32 -3.60
CA CYS A 35 -3.08 -33.02 -2.98
C CYS A 35 -2.22 -32.78 -1.73
N ARG A 36 -2.03 -33.78 -0.86
CA ARG A 36 -1.15 -33.67 0.31
C ARG A 36 0.30 -33.44 -0.10
N GLY A 37 0.80 -34.18 -1.08
CA GLY A 37 2.15 -34.00 -1.61
C GLY A 37 2.40 -32.61 -2.15
N PHE A 38 1.43 -32.10 -2.95
CA PHE A 38 1.48 -30.72 -3.48
C PHE A 38 1.46 -29.67 -2.36
N LEU A 39 0.59 -29.81 -1.37
CA LEU A 39 0.50 -28.89 -0.23
C LEU A 39 1.78 -28.90 0.61
N ALA A 40 2.38 -30.07 0.83
CA ALA A 40 3.66 -30.17 1.55
C ALA A 40 4.77 -29.43 0.79
N GLY A 41 4.85 -29.57 -0.53
CA GLY A 41 5.77 -28.80 -1.37
C GLY A 41 5.54 -27.28 -1.31
N CYS A 42 4.28 -26.85 -1.38
CA CYS A 42 3.95 -25.44 -1.22
C CYS A 42 4.32 -24.91 0.15
N TYR A 43 4.02 -25.64 1.22
CA TYR A 43 4.35 -25.24 2.59
C TYR A 43 5.87 -25.13 2.81
N ALA A 44 6.63 -26.08 2.31
CA ALA A 44 8.09 -26.04 2.41
C ALA A 44 8.72 -24.79 1.77
N ASN A 45 8.14 -24.31 0.66
CA ASN A 45 8.65 -23.16 -0.09
C ASN A 45 8.11 -21.80 0.40
N MET A 46 6.89 -21.78 0.93
CA MET A 46 6.19 -20.55 1.29
C MET A 46 5.24 -20.77 2.50
N PRO A 47 5.78 -21.18 3.66
CA PRO A 47 4.98 -21.47 4.85
C PRO A 47 4.21 -20.27 5.37
N GLU A 48 4.67 -19.05 5.09
CA GLU A 48 3.97 -17.81 5.43
C GLU A 48 2.60 -17.62 4.76
N LEU A 49 2.28 -18.41 3.74
CA LEU A 49 0.99 -18.38 3.05
C LEU A 49 -0.02 -19.38 3.60
N PHE A 50 0.37 -20.13 4.63
CA PHE A 50 -0.45 -21.14 5.27
C PHE A 50 -0.86 -20.72 6.69
N PRO A 51 -1.97 -21.24 7.21
CA PRO A 51 -2.41 -20.90 8.55
C PRO A 51 -1.47 -21.49 9.62
N GLU A 52 -1.44 -20.83 10.77
CA GLU A 52 -0.78 -21.35 11.96
C GLU A 52 -1.33 -22.72 12.32
N GLY A 53 -0.47 -23.63 12.78
CA GLY A 53 -0.81 -25.02 13.10
C GLY A 53 -0.99 -25.93 11.87
N PHE A 54 -0.67 -25.48 10.65
CA PHE A 54 -0.71 -26.32 9.47
C PHE A 54 0.29 -27.48 9.58
N GLU A 55 1.45 -27.24 10.17
CA GLU A 55 2.50 -28.23 10.46
C GLU A 55 2.09 -29.31 11.45
N ASP A 56 1.17 -29.01 12.36
CA ASP A 56 0.65 -29.98 13.34
C ASP A 56 -0.22 -31.06 12.67
N GLY A 57 -0.56 -30.87 11.42
CA GLY A 57 -1.33 -31.80 10.59
C GLY A 57 -2.77 -31.34 10.33
N TYR A 58 -3.32 -31.89 9.27
CA TYR A 58 -4.67 -31.59 8.80
C TYR A 58 -5.33 -32.79 8.15
N GLU A 59 -6.65 -32.77 8.07
CA GLU A 59 -7.45 -33.75 7.35
C GLU A 59 -8.00 -33.17 6.03
N MET A 60 -8.19 -34.05 5.04
CA MET A 60 -8.93 -33.73 3.83
C MET A 60 -10.41 -33.77 4.16
N LYS A 61 -11.02 -32.60 4.42
CA LYS A 61 -12.39 -32.52 4.93
C LYS A 61 -13.41 -32.99 3.89
N ASP A 62 -13.49 -32.26 2.78
CA ASP A 62 -14.42 -32.53 1.68
C ASP A 62 -14.00 -31.81 0.40
N SER A 63 -14.80 -32.02 -0.65
CA SER A 63 -14.72 -31.22 -1.86
C SER A 63 -16.12 -30.86 -2.34
N TYR A 64 -16.26 -29.70 -2.98
CA TYR A 64 -17.51 -29.26 -3.58
C TYR A 64 -17.28 -28.66 -4.98
N ARG A 65 -18.28 -28.80 -5.86
CA ARG A 65 -18.20 -28.21 -7.19
C ARG A 65 -18.84 -26.82 -7.22
N SER A 66 -18.07 -25.83 -7.59
CA SER A 66 -18.61 -24.51 -7.89
C SER A 66 -19.40 -24.56 -9.19
N ARG A 67 -20.72 -24.35 -9.14
CA ARG A 67 -21.56 -24.27 -10.34
C ARG A 67 -21.16 -23.09 -11.24
N LYS A 68 -20.72 -22.00 -10.64
CA LYS A 68 -20.33 -20.78 -11.35
C LYS A 68 -19.06 -20.95 -12.17
N MET A 69 -18.06 -21.63 -11.61
CA MET A 69 -16.75 -21.82 -12.25
C MET A 69 -16.58 -23.21 -12.87
N GLN A 70 -17.57 -24.09 -12.71
CA GLN A 70 -17.49 -25.50 -13.10
C GLN A 70 -16.22 -26.20 -12.55
N LEU A 71 -15.69 -25.70 -11.44
CA LEU A 71 -14.46 -26.14 -10.80
C LEU A 71 -14.77 -26.84 -9.49
N ARG A 72 -14.08 -27.95 -9.22
CA ARG A 72 -14.09 -28.57 -7.89
C ARG A 72 -13.11 -27.86 -6.99
N LEU A 73 -13.52 -27.54 -5.76
CA LEU A 73 -12.69 -26.97 -4.71
C LEU A 73 -12.59 -27.96 -3.56
N ARG A 74 -11.40 -28.10 -3.01
CA ARG A 74 -11.16 -28.95 -1.84
C ARG A 74 -11.03 -28.09 -0.59
N ARG A 75 -11.48 -28.65 0.56
CA ARG A 75 -11.24 -28.09 1.87
C ARG A 75 -10.35 -29.01 2.71
N ILE A 76 -9.52 -28.40 3.52
CA ILE A 76 -8.77 -29.09 4.58
C ILE A 76 -9.28 -28.60 5.92
N GLU A 77 -9.14 -29.42 6.95
CA GLU A 77 -9.46 -29.07 8.33
C GLU A 77 -8.23 -29.30 9.20
N LEU A 78 -7.75 -28.26 9.87
CA LEU A 78 -6.64 -28.39 10.81
C LEU A 78 -7.08 -29.13 12.07
N ARG A 79 -6.14 -29.61 12.87
CA ARG A 79 -6.42 -30.24 14.17
C ARG A 79 -7.22 -29.34 15.11
N SER A 80 -7.13 -28.03 14.96
CA SER A 80 -7.96 -27.05 15.67
C SER A 80 -9.45 -27.04 15.28
N GLY A 81 -9.88 -27.85 14.31
CA GLY A 81 -11.24 -27.87 13.78
C GLY A 81 -11.54 -26.75 12.77
N VAL A 82 -10.56 -25.90 12.47
CA VAL A 82 -10.77 -24.81 11.50
C VAL A 82 -10.59 -25.33 10.08
N ALA A 83 -11.60 -25.11 9.23
CA ALA A 83 -11.57 -25.53 7.84
C ALA A 83 -11.11 -24.42 6.91
N TYR A 84 -10.22 -24.74 5.95
CA TYR A 84 -9.70 -23.84 4.93
C TYR A 84 -10.05 -24.35 3.53
N THR A 85 -10.44 -23.43 2.65
CA THR A 85 -10.66 -23.72 1.23
C THR A 85 -9.36 -23.57 0.46
N LEU A 86 -9.03 -24.56 -0.35
CA LEU A 86 -7.91 -24.50 -1.28
C LEU A 86 -8.40 -23.88 -2.59
N ARG A 87 -7.93 -22.69 -2.93
CA ARG A 87 -8.29 -21.99 -4.17
C ARG A 87 -7.06 -21.91 -5.08
N PRO A 88 -7.16 -22.35 -6.33
CA PRO A 88 -6.07 -22.18 -7.29
C PRO A 88 -5.88 -20.70 -7.65
N SER A 89 -4.65 -20.30 -7.98
CA SER A 89 -4.28 -18.91 -8.28
C SER A 89 -4.92 -18.37 -9.55
N PHE A 90 -5.22 -19.22 -10.53
CA PHE A 90 -5.88 -18.84 -11.79
C PHE A 90 -7.36 -18.47 -11.63
N VAL A 91 -7.93 -18.53 -10.41
CA VAL A 91 -9.31 -18.17 -10.10
C VAL A 91 -9.38 -16.97 -9.19
N MET A 92 -10.17 -15.97 -9.57
CA MET A 92 -10.41 -14.77 -8.78
C MET A 92 -11.09 -15.09 -7.43
N PRO A 93 -10.89 -14.27 -6.40
CA PRO A 93 -11.58 -14.37 -5.12
C PRO A 93 -13.10 -14.43 -5.31
N TYR A 94 -13.79 -15.14 -4.40
CA TYR A 94 -15.24 -15.39 -4.47
C TYR A 94 -15.70 -16.10 -5.75
N LEU A 95 -14.78 -16.73 -6.48
CA LEU A 95 -15.08 -17.46 -7.72
C LEU A 95 -15.81 -16.58 -8.75
N THR A 96 -15.33 -15.36 -8.92
CA THR A 96 -15.99 -14.36 -9.75
C THR A 96 -15.57 -14.40 -11.22
N GLY A 97 -14.45 -15.05 -11.55
CA GLY A 97 -13.93 -15.19 -12.91
C GLY A 97 -12.60 -15.93 -12.93
N LYS A 98 -12.07 -16.20 -14.09
CA LYS A 98 -10.69 -16.65 -14.28
C LYS A 98 -9.74 -15.44 -14.34
N VAL A 99 -8.51 -15.63 -13.90
CA VAL A 99 -7.47 -14.59 -13.90
C VAL A 99 -7.17 -14.13 -15.33
N GLU A 100 -7.13 -15.05 -16.30
CA GLU A 100 -6.88 -14.74 -17.71
C GLU A 100 -7.90 -13.73 -18.31
N ASP A 101 -9.17 -13.80 -17.88
CA ASP A 101 -10.22 -12.87 -18.32
C ASP A 101 -10.17 -11.51 -17.64
N VAL A 102 -9.58 -11.43 -16.44
CA VAL A 102 -9.68 -10.27 -15.54
C VAL A 102 -8.36 -9.47 -15.51
N GLU A 103 -7.27 -10.10 -15.85
CA GLU A 103 -5.92 -9.52 -15.77
C GLU A 103 -5.78 -8.22 -16.58
N GLY A 104 -6.08 -8.27 -17.88
CA GLY A 104 -6.00 -7.11 -18.79
C GLY A 104 -6.86 -5.92 -18.31
N PRO A 105 -8.16 -6.12 -18.03
CA PRO A 105 -9.00 -5.09 -17.44
C PRO A 105 -8.45 -4.50 -16.14
N LEU A 106 -7.97 -5.30 -15.19
CA LEU A 106 -7.40 -4.78 -13.94
C LEU A 106 -6.07 -4.03 -14.16
N PHE A 107 -5.24 -4.50 -15.10
CA PHE A 107 -4.06 -3.75 -15.50
C PHE A 107 -4.42 -2.35 -16.02
N LEU A 108 -5.45 -2.24 -16.85
CA LEU A 108 -5.94 -0.96 -17.38
C LEU A 108 -6.56 -0.09 -16.27
N ARG A 109 -7.17 -0.70 -15.25
CA ARG A 109 -7.69 0.01 -14.09
C ARG A 109 -6.60 0.76 -13.34
N ARG A 110 -5.38 0.21 -13.25
CA ARG A 110 -4.23 0.93 -12.68
C ARG A 110 -4.02 2.32 -13.30
N PHE A 111 -4.35 2.48 -14.57
CA PHE A 111 -4.26 3.75 -15.32
C PHE A 111 -5.56 4.58 -15.26
N GLY A 112 -6.55 4.12 -14.51
CA GLY A 112 -7.83 4.81 -14.34
C GLY A 112 -8.79 4.69 -15.53
N VAL A 113 -8.63 3.66 -16.40
CA VAL A 113 -9.59 3.39 -17.47
C VAL A 113 -10.96 3.15 -16.85
N PRO A 114 -12.03 3.87 -17.23
CA PRO A 114 -13.33 3.77 -16.57
C PRO A 114 -14.01 2.42 -16.84
N TYR A 115 -14.84 1.98 -15.90
CA TYR A 115 -15.49 0.66 -15.98
C TYR A 115 -16.38 0.49 -17.22
N TRP A 116 -17.06 1.54 -17.67
CA TRP A 116 -17.85 1.49 -18.91
C TRP A 116 -16.99 1.20 -20.14
N ALA A 117 -15.74 1.72 -20.17
CA ALA A 117 -14.81 1.47 -21.26
C ALA A 117 -14.30 0.02 -21.22
N LEU A 118 -14.07 -0.55 -20.03
CA LEU A 118 -13.76 -1.96 -19.87
C LEU A 118 -14.93 -2.84 -20.33
N ALA A 119 -16.16 -2.47 -19.97
CA ALA A 119 -17.36 -3.16 -20.43
C ALA A 119 -17.49 -3.12 -21.96
N TYR A 120 -17.19 -2.00 -22.59
CA TYR A 120 -17.22 -1.83 -24.03
C TYR A 120 -16.19 -2.74 -24.75
N VAL A 121 -14.95 -2.82 -24.20
CA VAL A 121 -13.84 -3.55 -24.87
C VAL A 121 -13.88 -5.05 -24.57
N TYR A 122 -14.13 -5.42 -23.30
CA TYR A 122 -14.01 -6.81 -22.81
C TYR A 122 -15.35 -7.53 -22.60
N GLY A 123 -16.47 -6.85 -22.86
CA GLY A 123 -17.77 -7.36 -22.46
C GLY A 123 -17.98 -7.34 -20.96
N LYS A 124 -18.99 -8.05 -20.46
CA LYS A 124 -19.51 -7.94 -19.09
C LYS A 124 -20.00 -6.51 -18.79
N ASP A 125 -20.75 -6.34 -17.72
CA ASP A 125 -21.20 -5.01 -17.32
C ASP A 125 -20.15 -4.24 -16.50
N ALA A 126 -20.31 -2.93 -16.38
CA ALA A 126 -19.40 -2.08 -15.62
C ALA A 126 -19.34 -2.46 -14.12
N THR A 127 -20.46 -2.96 -13.56
CA THR A 127 -20.56 -3.41 -12.17
C THR A 127 -19.75 -4.68 -11.94
N TYR A 128 -19.65 -5.56 -12.94
CA TYR A 128 -18.79 -6.74 -12.87
C TYR A 128 -17.33 -6.29 -12.68
N TRP A 129 -16.82 -5.37 -13.50
CA TRP A 129 -15.45 -4.88 -13.43
C TRP A 129 -15.17 -4.12 -12.11
N TYR A 130 -16.14 -3.31 -11.67
CA TYR A 130 -16.09 -2.68 -10.37
C TYR A 130 -15.92 -3.69 -9.22
N ARG A 131 -16.70 -4.76 -9.23
CA ARG A 131 -16.63 -5.83 -8.21
C ARG A 131 -15.32 -6.60 -8.24
N GLN A 132 -14.73 -6.82 -9.43
CA GLN A 132 -13.42 -7.47 -9.56
C GLN A 132 -12.34 -6.63 -8.86
N GLU A 133 -12.32 -5.34 -9.12
CA GLU A 133 -11.34 -4.45 -8.53
C GLU A 133 -11.54 -4.28 -7.02
N ILE A 134 -12.75 -3.91 -6.59
CA ILE A 134 -13.01 -3.57 -5.19
C ILE A 134 -12.85 -4.80 -4.27
N GLY A 135 -13.03 -5.99 -4.80
CA GLY A 135 -12.79 -7.24 -4.09
C GLY A 135 -11.36 -7.39 -3.58
N LEU A 136 -10.38 -6.84 -4.31
CA LEU A 136 -8.98 -6.86 -3.89
C LEU A 136 -8.73 -5.99 -2.64
N GLY A 137 -9.46 -4.90 -2.46
CA GLY A 137 -9.32 -3.99 -1.34
C GLY A 137 -9.66 -4.59 0.03
N ARG A 138 -10.24 -5.79 0.05
CA ARG A 138 -10.52 -6.54 1.27
C ARG A 138 -9.30 -7.25 1.84
N PHE A 139 -8.22 -7.37 1.06
CA PHE A 139 -6.98 -7.95 1.52
C PHE A 139 -6.19 -6.95 2.38
N SER A 140 -5.43 -7.47 3.34
CA SER A 140 -4.39 -6.67 4.00
C SER A 140 -3.43 -6.12 2.94
N VAL A 141 -3.25 -4.81 2.92
CA VAL A 141 -2.33 -4.18 1.96
C VAL A 141 -0.89 -4.51 2.33
N VAL A 142 -0.56 -4.41 3.62
CA VAL A 142 0.79 -4.72 4.12
C VAL A 142 1.09 -6.20 3.97
N GLY A 143 0.25 -7.06 4.51
CA GLY A 143 0.52 -8.50 4.54
C GLY A 143 0.46 -9.16 3.16
N THR A 144 -0.28 -8.60 2.20
CA THR A 144 -0.23 -9.03 0.80
C THR A 144 1.06 -8.54 0.13
N THR A 145 1.50 -7.29 0.41
CA THR A 145 2.63 -6.67 -0.27
C THR A 145 3.98 -7.14 0.27
N VAL A 146 4.08 -7.35 1.59
CA VAL A 146 5.35 -7.68 2.27
C VAL A 146 5.43 -9.17 2.54
N ARG A 147 6.49 -9.79 2.04
CA ARG A 147 6.85 -11.15 2.39
C ARG A 147 7.60 -11.14 3.74
N ARG A 148 8.20 -12.24 4.16
CA ARG A 148 9.07 -12.41 5.34
C ARG A 148 10.26 -11.46 5.47
N VAL A 149 10.47 -10.56 4.51
CA VAL A 149 11.46 -9.49 4.59
C VAL A 149 10.97 -8.49 5.63
N ALA A 150 11.85 -8.00 6.45
CA ALA A 150 11.54 -6.95 7.40
C ALA A 150 10.84 -5.78 6.71
N LEU A 151 9.79 -5.30 7.34
CA LEU A 151 9.06 -4.12 6.89
C LEU A 151 10.02 -2.92 6.75
N PRO A 152 9.79 -2.01 5.80
CA PRO A 152 10.62 -0.80 5.68
C PRO A 152 10.63 -0.01 6.98
N THR A 153 11.81 0.22 7.54
CA THR A 153 11.99 0.99 8.79
C THR A 153 11.88 2.50 8.60
N ASN A 154 11.97 2.96 7.35
CA ASN A 154 11.88 4.37 6.98
C ASN A 154 10.72 4.57 6.00
N LEU A 155 9.74 5.35 6.42
CA LEU A 155 8.48 5.54 5.74
C LEU A 155 8.28 6.97 5.26
N LEU A 156 7.32 7.14 4.37
CA LEU A 156 6.77 8.42 3.95
C LEU A 156 5.25 8.39 4.15
N ALA A 157 4.70 9.49 4.64
CA ALA A 157 3.26 9.61 4.86
C ALA A 157 2.75 10.98 4.42
N ASP A 158 1.58 10.97 3.78
CA ASP A 158 0.88 12.19 3.34
C ASP A 158 -0.60 11.85 3.08
N GLU A 159 -1.47 12.85 3.03
CA GLU A 159 -2.88 12.71 2.77
C GLU A 159 -3.22 13.14 1.33
N HIS A 160 -3.72 12.21 0.54
CA HIS A 160 -4.31 12.55 -0.74
C HIS A 160 -5.71 13.16 -0.53
N HIS A 161 -5.87 14.41 -0.98
CA HIS A 161 -7.15 15.11 -0.87
C HIS A 161 -8.10 14.64 -1.98
N GLU A 162 -9.29 14.19 -1.59
CA GLU A 162 -10.27 13.64 -2.50
C GLU A 162 -11.69 14.13 -2.11
N ARG A 163 -12.70 13.77 -2.90
CA ARG A 163 -14.11 14.01 -2.62
C ARG A 163 -14.89 12.70 -2.59
N CYS A 164 -15.84 12.62 -1.67
CA CYS A 164 -16.81 11.54 -1.58
C CYS A 164 -18.18 12.16 -1.41
N GLU A 165 -19.09 11.95 -2.37
CA GLU A 165 -20.45 12.55 -2.38
C GLU A 165 -20.47 14.08 -2.18
N GLY A 166 -19.47 14.76 -2.75
CA GLY A 166 -19.33 16.22 -2.62
C GLY A 166 -18.51 16.68 -1.41
N GLU A 167 -18.42 15.86 -0.37
CA GLU A 167 -17.65 16.15 0.84
C GLU A 167 -16.15 15.89 0.64
N LYS A 168 -15.33 16.68 1.31
CA LYS A 168 -13.88 16.52 1.28
C LYS A 168 -13.45 15.40 2.20
N VAL A 169 -12.69 14.45 1.64
CA VAL A 169 -12.10 13.33 2.37
C VAL A 169 -10.59 13.26 2.12
N TYR A 170 -9.89 12.46 2.90
CA TYR A 170 -8.43 12.34 2.85
C TYR A 170 -8.04 10.88 2.78
N VAL A 171 -7.19 10.50 1.83
CA VAL A 171 -6.62 9.15 1.81
C VAL A 171 -5.28 9.19 2.54
N ALA A 172 -5.27 8.69 3.76
CA ALA A 172 -4.06 8.54 4.57
C ALA A 172 -3.14 7.51 3.91
N THR A 173 -2.09 8.00 3.25
CA THR A 173 -1.21 7.19 2.41
C THR A 173 0.12 6.96 3.10
N THR A 174 0.52 5.69 3.22
CA THR A 174 1.82 5.27 3.72
C THR A 174 2.62 4.62 2.60
N VAL A 175 3.86 5.05 2.39
CA VAL A 175 4.76 4.51 1.37
C VAL A 175 6.06 4.06 2.00
N GLY A 176 6.51 2.86 1.65
CA GLY A 176 7.80 2.31 2.05
C GLY A 176 8.38 1.41 0.97
N GLY A 177 9.69 1.48 0.71
CA GLY A 177 10.34 0.67 -0.33
C GLY A 177 9.80 0.87 -1.76
N GLY A 178 9.00 1.93 -1.99
CA GLY A 178 8.31 2.22 -3.25
C GLY A 178 6.96 1.53 -3.41
N CYS A 179 6.50 0.83 -2.39
CA CYS A 179 5.16 0.26 -2.29
C CYS A 179 4.23 1.21 -1.53
N CYS A 180 2.96 1.25 -1.93
CA CYS A 180 1.88 1.82 -1.14
C CYS A 180 1.48 0.79 -0.07
N LEU A 181 1.78 1.06 1.19
CA LEU A 181 1.54 0.15 2.31
C LEU A 181 0.31 0.53 3.14
N GLY A 182 -0.28 1.68 2.91
CA GLY A 182 -1.52 2.14 3.53
C GLY A 182 -2.26 3.10 2.62
N ALA A 183 -3.58 3.00 2.54
CA ALA A 183 -4.45 3.84 1.72
C ALA A 183 -5.87 3.87 2.29
N GLU A 184 -6.01 4.34 3.51
CA GLU A 184 -7.29 4.42 4.22
C GLU A 184 -7.94 5.78 4.08
N VAL A 185 -9.29 5.83 4.00
CA VAL A 185 -10.04 7.08 3.87
C VAL A 185 -10.39 7.63 5.24
N ALA A 186 -9.91 8.85 5.54
CA ALA A 186 -10.30 9.67 6.67
C ALA A 186 -11.32 10.73 6.26
N GLU A 187 -12.33 10.98 7.09
CA GLU A 187 -13.37 11.99 6.84
C GLU A 187 -12.87 13.41 7.13
N ALA A 188 -11.92 13.56 8.01
CA ALA A 188 -11.34 14.82 8.40
C ALA A 188 -9.81 14.77 8.41
N ALA A 189 -9.19 15.95 8.42
CA ALA A 189 -7.75 16.11 8.50
C ALA A 189 -7.27 16.47 9.91
N ASP A 190 -8.08 16.17 10.90
CA ASP A 190 -7.69 16.32 12.30
C ASP A 190 -6.90 15.11 12.82
N THR A 191 -6.32 15.25 14.00
CA THR A 191 -5.50 14.20 14.57
C THR A 191 -6.27 12.91 14.85
N PRO A 192 -7.50 12.93 15.41
CA PRO A 192 -8.26 11.71 15.66
C PRO A 192 -8.56 10.92 14.38
N ALA A 193 -9.11 11.57 13.36
CA ALA A 193 -9.48 10.91 12.10
C ALA A 193 -8.27 10.35 11.36
N LEU A 194 -7.15 11.08 11.32
CA LEU A 194 -5.91 10.60 10.72
C LEU A 194 -5.26 9.48 11.53
N THR A 195 -5.34 9.53 12.88
CA THR A 195 -4.84 8.44 13.72
C THR A 195 -5.59 7.15 13.41
N GLU A 196 -6.91 7.21 13.29
CA GLU A 196 -7.72 6.04 12.96
C GLU A 196 -7.38 5.48 11.58
N ALA A 197 -7.23 6.33 10.57
CA ALA A 197 -6.87 5.89 9.22
C ALA A 197 -5.45 5.29 9.16
N TYR A 198 -4.46 5.88 9.81
CA TYR A 198 -3.10 5.32 9.86
C TYR A 198 -2.99 4.09 10.78
N ARG A 199 -3.92 3.91 11.73
CA ARG A 199 -3.97 2.72 12.59
C ARG A 199 -4.10 1.43 11.80
N VAL A 200 -4.86 1.43 10.71
CA VAL A 200 -5.01 0.25 9.85
C VAL A 200 -3.66 -0.22 9.31
N PHE A 201 -2.80 0.73 8.88
CA PHE A 201 -1.42 0.39 8.50
C PHE A 201 -0.63 -0.23 9.68
N GLN A 202 -0.74 0.36 10.89
CA GLN A 202 -0.05 -0.16 12.07
C GLN A 202 -0.50 -1.58 12.40
N GLU A 203 -1.81 -1.85 12.38
CA GLU A 203 -2.38 -3.16 12.68
C GLU A 203 -1.94 -4.20 11.65
N GLU A 204 -2.02 -3.88 10.36
CA GLU A 204 -1.57 -4.77 9.30
C GLU A 204 -0.05 -5.02 9.34
N ALA A 205 0.73 -4.00 9.70
CA ALA A 205 2.18 -4.13 9.85
C ALA A 205 2.55 -5.02 11.04
N ARG A 206 1.84 -4.88 12.16
CA ARG A 206 2.03 -5.72 13.34
C ARG A 206 1.46 -7.13 13.19
N ASP A 207 0.52 -7.34 12.30
CA ASP A 207 0.11 -8.68 11.90
C ASP A 207 1.23 -9.44 11.18
N VAL A 208 2.06 -8.74 10.41
CA VAL A 208 3.25 -9.30 9.75
C VAL A 208 4.44 -9.44 10.71
N GLU A 209 4.69 -8.42 11.53
CA GLU A 209 5.80 -8.32 12.47
C GLU A 209 5.30 -7.72 13.78
N PRO A 210 4.98 -8.54 14.81
CA PRO A 210 4.30 -8.07 16.04
C PRO A 210 4.97 -6.88 16.74
N ASP A 211 6.30 -6.85 16.75
CA ASP A 211 7.10 -5.79 17.39
C ASP A 211 7.45 -4.63 16.43
N TYR A 212 6.78 -4.57 15.26
CA TYR A 212 7.10 -3.57 14.26
C TYR A 212 6.99 -2.14 14.81
N SER A 213 8.10 -1.43 14.68
CA SER A 213 8.22 -0.01 15.04
C SER A 213 9.14 0.67 14.02
N PRO A 214 8.61 1.48 13.10
CA PRO A 214 9.44 2.18 12.13
C PRO A 214 10.34 3.22 12.81
N GLN A 215 11.54 3.40 12.29
CA GLN A 215 12.49 4.38 12.82
C GLN A 215 12.12 5.80 12.45
N THR A 216 11.77 6.03 11.20
CA THR A 216 11.44 7.37 10.71
C THR A 216 10.18 7.38 9.84
N VAL A 217 9.46 8.51 9.88
CA VAL A 217 8.46 8.87 8.89
C VAL A 217 8.74 10.27 8.35
N ASN A 218 8.77 10.44 7.03
CA ASN A 218 8.85 11.74 6.38
C ASN A 218 7.44 12.24 6.06
N THR A 219 7.14 13.49 6.45
CA THR A 219 5.85 14.15 6.22
C THR A 219 6.05 15.56 5.63
N ASP A 220 4.99 16.16 5.13
CA ASP A 220 5.00 17.56 4.65
C ASP A 220 5.11 18.60 5.77
N GLY A 221 4.97 18.14 7.03
CA GLY A 221 5.00 18.97 8.25
C GLY A 221 3.61 19.39 8.72
N TRP A 222 2.54 18.74 8.25
CA TRP A 222 1.21 18.90 8.82
C TRP A 222 1.16 18.35 10.24
N LYS A 223 0.71 19.17 11.18
CA LYS A 223 0.76 18.84 12.62
C LYS A 223 -0.10 17.64 12.98
N SER A 224 -1.28 17.52 12.36
CA SER A 224 -2.21 16.41 12.62
C SER A 224 -1.59 15.08 12.19
N THR A 225 -0.94 15.02 11.00
CA THR A 225 -0.23 13.83 10.53
C THR A 225 0.89 13.44 11.48
N GLN A 226 1.72 14.40 11.90
CA GLN A 226 2.81 14.13 12.82
C GLN A 226 2.31 13.65 14.19
N ALA A 227 1.23 14.25 14.70
CA ALA A 227 0.60 13.82 15.96
C ALA A 227 0.01 12.42 15.86
N ALA A 228 -0.67 12.09 14.76
CA ALA A 228 -1.20 10.76 14.48
C ALA A 228 -0.08 9.69 14.48
N TRP A 229 1.00 9.93 13.75
CA TRP A 229 2.14 9.01 13.71
C TRP A 229 2.83 8.83 15.06
N LYS A 230 2.96 9.90 15.85
CA LYS A 230 3.52 9.81 17.21
C LYS A 230 2.60 9.09 18.19
N ALA A 231 1.29 9.22 18.04
CA ALA A 231 0.33 8.48 18.84
C ALA A 231 0.40 6.97 18.56
N LEU A 232 0.56 6.58 17.30
CA LEU A 232 0.65 5.17 16.88
C LEU A 232 2.03 4.56 17.16
N PHE A 233 3.10 5.34 16.97
CA PHE A 233 4.49 4.91 17.14
C PHE A 233 5.25 5.94 18.00
N PRO A 234 5.18 5.85 19.33
CA PRO A 234 5.73 6.90 20.23
C PRO A 234 7.22 7.20 20.04
N MET A 235 8.00 6.22 19.63
CA MET A 235 9.45 6.36 19.42
C MET A 235 9.83 6.83 18.01
N ILE A 236 8.85 7.06 17.12
CA ILE A 236 9.13 7.41 15.73
C ILE A 236 9.76 8.80 15.61
N ILE A 237 10.75 8.92 14.75
CA ILE A 237 11.36 10.19 14.38
C ILE A 237 10.63 10.75 13.15
N THR A 238 9.98 11.90 13.31
CA THR A 238 9.34 12.60 12.20
C THR A 238 10.34 13.45 11.46
N LEU A 239 10.58 13.17 10.19
CA LEU A 239 11.43 13.96 9.30
C LEU A 239 10.56 14.86 8.42
N LEU A 240 10.96 16.12 8.27
CA LEU A 240 10.24 17.04 7.40
C LEU A 240 10.68 16.90 5.94
N CYS A 241 9.73 17.00 5.03
CA CYS A 241 10.02 17.04 3.59
C CYS A 241 10.62 18.40 3.19
N TYR A 242 11.90 18.39 2.81
CA TYR A 242 12.60 19.59 2.35
C TYR A 242 12.01 20.16 1.05
N VAL A 243 11.51 19.27 0.16
CA VAL A 243 10.88 19.67 -1.10
C VAL A 243 9.62 20.48 -0.85
N HIS A 244 8.76 20.10 0.08
CA HIS A 244 7.56 20.87 0.41
C HIS A 244 7.88 22.28 0.93
N ALA A 245 8.92 22.42 1.75
CA ALA A 245 9.39 23.74 2.18
C ALA A 245 9.89 24.58 0.98
N TRP A 246 10.61 23.97 0.03
CA TRP A 246 11.03 24.61 -1.22
C TRP A 246 9.85 24.99 -2.12
N LEU A 247 8.86 24.11 -2.30
CA LEU A 247 7.70 24.39 -3.16
C LEU A 247 6.94 25.64 -2.70
N LYS A 248 6.76 25.82 -1.38
CA LYS A 248 6.14 27.02 -0.80
C LYS A 248 6.90 28.32 -1.15
N ILE A 249 8.23 28.26 -1.26
CA ILE A 249 9.06 29.37 -1.69
C ILE A 249 8.97 29.55 -3.21
N ARG A 250 9.17 28.48 -3.98
CA ARG A 250 9.22 28.47 -5.42
C ARG A 250 7.98 29.13 -6.06
N ASP A 251 6.80 28.74 -5.59
CA ASP A 251 5.55 29.21 -6.19
C ASP A 251 5.33 30.71 -6.01
N ARG A 252 5.92 31.29 -4.97
CA ARG A 252 5.91 32.74 -4.71
C ARG A 252 7.07 33.49 -5.37
N ALA A 253 8.13 32.78 -5.70
CA ALA A 253 9.36 33.39 -6.21
C ALA A 253 9.47 33.43 -7.75
N LYS A 254 8.50 32.85 -8.49
CA LYS A 254 8.55 32.73 -9.96
C LYS A 254 8.72 34.08 -10.68
N HIS A 255 8.25 35.18 -10.08
CA HIS A 255 8.33 36.53 -10.65
C HIS A 255 9.70 37.21 -10.45
N LEU A 256 10.63 36.60 -9.70
CA LEU A 256 11.90 37.25 -9.33
C LEU A 256 13.00 37.23 -10.40
N GLY A 257 12.75 36.63 -11.56
CA GLY A 257 13.71 36.59 -12.67
C GLY A 257 15.06 35.96 -12.24
N GLN A 258 16.17 36.68 -12.47
CA GLN A 258 17.51 36.17 -12.12
C GLN A 258 17.69 35.85 -10.63
N LYS A 259 17.04 36.61 -9.72
CA LYS A 259 17.08 36.33 -8.28
C LYS A 259 16.47 35.00 -7.93
N PHE A 260 15.52 34.47 -8.72
CA PHE A 260 14.96 33.14 -8.54
C PHE A 260 16.02 32.05 -8.70
N GLY A 261 16.85 32.15 -9.75
CA GLY A 261 17.96 31.20 -9.99
C GLY A 261 18.97 31.18 -8.82
N GLU A 262 19.32 32.37 -8.29
CA GLU A 262 20.22 32.50 -7.14
C GLU A 262 19.59 31.89 -5.88
N LEU A 263 18.32 32.18 -5.59
CA LEU A 263 17.56 31.61 -4.48
C LEU A 263 17.53 30.09 -4.56
N SER A 264 17.15 29.54 -5.71
CA SER A 264 17.09 28.10 -5.97
C SER A 264 18.44 27.44 -5.69
N ARG A 265 19.52 27.98 -6.27
CA ARG A 265 20.87 27.45 -6.07
C ARG A 265 21.28 27.44 -4.60
N ARG A 266 21.00 28.51 -3.84
CA ARG A 266 21.33 28.59 -2.41
C ARG A 266 20.52 27.61 -1.57
N VAL A 267 19.22 27.43 -1.86
CA VAL A 267 18.35 26.46 -1.15
C VAL A 267 18.86 25.04 -1.38
N TRP A 268 19.12 24.67 -2.65
CA TRP A 268 19.63 23.34 -2.96
C TRP A 268 21.08 23.12 -2.51
N HIS A 269 21.91 24.16 -2.50
CA HIS A 269 23.24 24.08 -1.90
C HIS A 269 23.16 23.77 -0.40
N ALA A 270 22.18 24.32 0.32
CA ALA A 270 21.96 23.97 1.73
C ALA A 270 21.50 22.51 1.86
N TYR A 271 20.57 22.04 1.03
CA TYR A 271 20.10 20.65 1.03
C TYR A 271 21.24 19.63 0.81
N HIS A 272 22.16 19.93 -0.09
CA HIS A 272 23.31 19.08 -0.40
C HIS A 272 24.49 19.21 0.56
N ALA A 273 24.30 19.81 1.74
CA ALA A 273 25.33 19.79 2.77
C ALA A 273 25.61 18.35 3.23
N LEU A 274 26.89 18.00 3.39
CA LEU A 274 27.34 16.67 3.78
C LEU A 274 27.36 16.44 5.29
N SER A 275 27.15 17.50 6.09
CA SER A 275 27.18 17.42 7.55
C SER A 275 26.18 18.37 8.20
N PRO A 276 25.77 18.11 9.44
CA PRO A 276 24.93 19.01 10.23
C PRO A 276 25.51 20.41 10.34
N ARG A 277 26.82 20.50 10.54
CA ARG A 277 27.55 21.80 10.65
C ARG A 277 27.49 22.56 9.32
N GLY A 278 27.73 21.86 8.21
CA GLY A 278 27.65 22.45 6.86
C GLY A 278 26.25 22.93 6.53
N LEU A 279 25.22 22.17 6.89
CA LEU A 279 23.82 22.58 6.70
C LEU A 279 23.51 23.86 7.50
N ARG A 280 23.86 23.91 8.80
CA ARG A 280 23.64 25.08 9.64
C ARG A 280 24.32 26.34 9.06
N GLN A 281 25.55 26.19 8.60
CA GLN A 281 26.32 27.31 8.02
C GLN A 281 25.67 27.81 6.72
N ARG A 282 25.24 26.90 5.82
CA ARG A 282 24.61 27.25 4.54
C ARG A 282 23.23 27.89 4.77
N LEU A 283 22.42 27.38 5.69
CA LEU A 283 21.13 27.98 6.06
C LEU A 283 21.30 29.36 6.69
N LYS A 284 22.33 29.58 7.53
CA LYS A 284 22.66 30.89 8.06
C LYS A 284 23.00 31.88 6.93
N GLY A 285 23.85 31.46 5.98
CA GLY A 285 24.18 32.25 4.80
C GLY A 285 22.95 32.56 3.92
N LEU A 286 22.06 31.56 3.68
CA LEU A 286 20.80 31.75 2.98
C LEU A 286 19.92 32.77 3.69
N ARG A 287 19.75 32.66 5.00
CA ARG A 287 18.95 33.59 5.83
C ARG A 287 19.46 35.04 5.71
N THR A 288 20.78 35.25 5.82
CA THR A 288 21.40 36.56 5.68
C THR A 288 21.18 37.16 4.29
N TRP A 289 21.44 36.37 3.26
CA TRP A 289 21.22 36.78 1.87
C TRP A 289 19.74 37.12 1.61
N ALA A 290 18.82 36.26 2.04
CA ALA A 290 17.38 36.47 1.88
C ALA A 290 16.89 37.75 2.56
N GLY A 291 17.49 38.10 3.73
CA GLY A 291 17.20 39.34 4.45
C GLY A 291 17.57 40.59 3.67
N ARG A 292 18.64 40.54 2.86
CA ARG A 292 19.14 41.64 2.05
C ARG A 292 18.51 41.73 0.65
N CYS A 293 18.23 40.59 0.03
CA CYS A 293 17.91 40.52 -1.39
C CYS A 293 16.43 40.20 -1.69
N LEU A 294 15.67 39.72 -0.72
CA LEU A 294 14.28 39.30 -0.87
C LEU A 294 13.33 40.16 -0.04
N SER A 295 12.06 40.24 -0.46
CA SER A 295 11.00 40.97 0.23
C SER A 295 9.72 40.14 0.33
N GLY A 296 8.72 40.64 1.06
CA GLY A 296 7.39 40.04 1.14
C GLY A 296 7.38 38.57 1.55
N ASP A 297 6.49 37.83 0.96
CA ASP A 297 6.27 36.42 1.25
C ASP A 297 7.47 35.53 0.90
N VAL A 298 8.20 35.83 -0.17
CA VAL A 298 9.39 35.04 -0.54
C VAL A 298 10.44 35.08 0.58
N ARG A 299 10.70 36.27 1.13
CA ARG A 299 11.59 36.42 2.30
C ARG A 299 11.06 35.67 3.52
N LYS A 300 9.76 35.80 3.80
CA LYS A 300 9.09 35.15 4.93
C LYS A 300 9.26 33.61 4.85
N TYR A 301 8.90 32.98 3.75
CA TYR A 301 9.00 31.52 3.61
C TYR A 301 10.44 31.01 3.53
N THR A 302 11.36 31.80 2.97
CA THR A 302 12.80 31.46 3.00
C THR A 302 13.34 31.49 4.43
N ARG A 303 12.92 32.45 5.25
CA ARG A 303 13.28 32.48 6.68
C ARG A 303 12.69 31.31 7.44
N GLN A 304 11.41 30.96 7.21
CA GLN A 304 10.77 29.80 7.83
C GLN A 304 11.49 28.49 7.50
N LEU A 305 11.99 28.31 6.25
CA LEU A 305 12.84 27.17 5.90
C LEU A 305 14.12 27.17 6.75
N CYS A 306 14.77 28.32 6.91
CA CYS A 306 15.99 28.43 7.71
C CYS A 306 15.73 28.21 9.22
N ASP A 307 14.57 28.64 9.73
CA ASP A 307 14.18 28.47 11.14
C ASP A 307 13.99 27.00 11.54
N LYS A 308 13.62 26.15 10.59
CA LYS A 308 13.51 24.69 10.77
C LYS A 308 14.87 23.95 10.72
N CYS A 309 15.96 24.65 10.95
CA CYS A 309 17.32 24.09 10.84
C CYS A 309 17.51 22.84 11.71
N ASN A 310 16.97 22.82 12.94
CA ASN A 310 17.09 21.66 13.82
C ASN A 310 16.34 20.44 13.29
N ASP A 311 15.15 20.66 12.68
CA ASP A 311 14.39 19.59 12.05
C ASP A 311 15.16 18.97 10.86
N TRP A 312 15.81 19.82 10.04
CA TRP A 312 16.62 19.34 8.92
C TRP A 312 17.88 18.59 9.36
N VAL A 313 18.49 18.99 10.46
CA VAL A 313 19.68 18.36 11.03
C VAL A 313 19.38 16.94 11.51
N GLN A 314 18.17 16.68 11.99
CA GLN A 314 17.75 15.37 12.50
C GLN A 314 17.94 14.25 11.46
N ALA A 315 17.75 14.55 10.17
CA ALA A 315 17.94 13.57 9.10
C ALA A 315 19.39 13.03 8.98
N TYR A 316 20.38 13.71 9.50
CA TYR A 316 21.77 13.22 9.49
C TYR A 316 22.04 12.15 10.54
N SER A 317 21.24 12.11 11.61
CA SER A 317 21.28 11.02 12.60
C SER A 317 20.53 9.76 12.12
N HIS A 318 19.78 9.89 11.03
CA HIS A 318 19.00 8.80 10.43
C HIS A 318 19.30 8.71 8.93
N PRO A 319 20.48 8.20 8.53
CA PRO A 319 20.94 8.23 7.13
C PRO A 319 20.04 7.42 6.17
N GLY A 320 19.31 6.41 6.68
CA GLY A 320 18.28 5.69 5.91
C GLY A 320 16.96 6.44 5.77
N GLY A 321 16.75 7.50 6.56
CA GLY A 321 15.52 8.29 6.55
C GLY A 321 15.37 9.15 5.30
N HIS A 322 14.15 9.29 4.82
CA HIS A 322 13.85 10.10 3.65
C HIS A 322 13.90 11.60 3.98
N ARG A 323 14.72 12.36 3.27
CA ARG A 323 14.80 13.83 3.39
C ARG A 323 13.84 14.56 2.45
N THR A 324 13.26 13.83 1.50
CA THR A 324 12.29 14.33 0.53
C THR A 324 11.18 13.30 0.33
N SER A 325 10.00 13.76 -0.08
CA SER A 325 8.85 12.91 -0.40
C SER A 325 8.79 12.46 -1.86
N ASN A 326 9.86 12.54 -2.63
CA ASN A 326 9.85 12.26 -4.07
C ASN A 326 9.25 10.88 -4.42
N MET A 327 9.48 9.87 -3.59
CA MET A 327 8.91 8.53 -3.77
C MET A 327 7.40 8.57 -3.57
N LEU A 328 6.95 9.17 -2.48
CA LEU A 328 5.54 9.37 -2.15
C LEU A 328 4.83 10.21 -3.20
N GLU A 329 5.43 11.34 -3.63
CA GLU A 329 4.88 12.22 -4.68
C GLU A 329 4.61 11.48 -6.01
N ARG A 330 5.45 10.51 -6.36
CA ARG A 330 5.23 9.66 -7.55
C ARG A 330 4.00 8.77 -7.36
N VAL A 331 3.85 8.16 -6.19
CA VAL A 331 2.69 7.32 -5.84
C VAL A 331 1.42 8.18 -5.82
N MET A 332 1.45 9.32 -5.11
CA MET A 332 0.34 10.26 -5.01
C MET A 332 -0.12 10.79 -6.37
N ARG A 333 0.82 11.06 -7.29
CA ARG A 333 0.48 11.49 -8.66
C ARG A 333 -0.26 10.43 -9.46
N LEU A 334 0.11 9.15 -9.29
CA LEU A 334 -0.59 8.04 -9.93
C LEU A 334 -1.97 7.84 -9.32
N MET A 335 -2.07 7.92 -8.00
CA MET A 335 -3.32 7.89 -7.24
C MET A 335 -4.27 9.01 -7.68
N TYR A 336 -3.77 10.25 -7.74
CA TYR A 336 -4.55 11.40 -8.22
C TYR A 336 -5.12 11.15 -9.63
N ARG A 337 -4.31 10.69 -10.57
CA ARG A 337 -4.77 10.41 -11.94
C ARG A 337 -5.86 9.35 -11.98
N TYR A 338 -5.73 8.34 -11.15
CA TYR A 338 -6.70 7.25 -11.05
C TYR A 338 -8.04 7.75 -10.50
N PHE A 339 -8.05 8.48 -9.40
CA PHE A 339 -9.29 9.02 -8.81
C PHE A 339 -9.93 10.11 -9.66
N PHE A 340 -9.12 11.03 -10.20
CA PHE A 340 -9.59 12.08 -11.08
C PHE A 340 -10.33 11.54 -12.33
N ARG A 341 -9.77 10.51 -12.98
CA ARG A 341 -10.42 9.84 -14.12
C ARG A 341 -11.68 9.09 -13.73
N GLY A 342 -11.77 8.62 -12.50
CA GLY A 342 -12.95 7.99 -11.93
C GLY A 342 -13.96 8.99 -11.34
N GLN A 343 -13.80 10.30 -11.58
CA GLN A 343 -14.65 11.36 -11.06
C GLN A 343 -14.81 11.30 -9.53
N HIS A 344 -13.70 11.04 -8.82
CA HIS A 344 -13.63 10.97 -7.37
C HIS A 344 -14.25 9.69 -6.76
N PHE A 345 -14.60 9.72 -5.49
CA PHE A 345 -15.28 8.62 -4.83
C PHE A 345 -16.80 8.73 -4.96
N HIS A 346 -17.45 7.57 -5.11
CA HIS A 346 -18.89 7.43 -5.17
C HIS A 346 -19.33 6.31 -4.22
N GLY A 347 -20.51 6.47 -3.63
CA GLY A 347 -21.07 5.52 -2.68
C GLY A 347 -20.49 5.67 -1.28
N SER A 348 -20.61 4.63 -0.47
CA SER A 348 -20.25 4.69 0.94
C SER A 348 -18.74 4.90 1.17
N ARG A 349 -18.37 5.43 2.33
CA ARG A 349 -16.99 5.52 2.80
C ARG A 349 -16.26 4.18 2.72
N GLN A 350 -16.93 3.09 3.13
CA GLN A 350 -16.36 1.75 3.04
C GLN A 350 -16.00 1.37 1.59
N ALA A 351 -16.86 1.69 0.62
CA ALA A 351 -16.57 1.47 -0.80
C ALA A 351 -15.37 2.31 -1.27
N SER A 352 -15.25 3.56 -0.80
CA SER A 352 -14.12 4.45 -1.08
C SER A 352 -12.81 3.90 -0.51
N THR A 353 -12.83 3.41 0.72
CA THR A 353 -11.70 2.73 1.37
C THR A 353 -11.29 1.47 0.60
N LEU A 354 -12.23 0.59 0.29
CA LEU A 354 -11.93 -0.61 -0.50
C LEU A 354 -11.33 -0.26 -1.88
N ARG A 355 -11.80 0.81 -2.50
CA ARG A 355 -11.27 1.27 -3.80
C ARG A 355 -9.84 1.79 -3.69
N SER A 356 -9.50 2.58 -2.66
CA SER A 356 -8.12 3.05 -2.45
C SER A 356 -7.17 1.91 -2.10
N ARG A 357 -7.59 0.96 -1.29
CA ARG A 357 -6.81 -0.24 -0.97
C ARG A 357 -6.59 -1.14 -2.20
N SER A 358 -7.63 -1.34 -3.01
CA SER A 358 -7.51 -2.06 -4.29
C SER A 358 -6.48 -1.41 -5.20
N TRP A 359 -6.55 -0.06 -5.34
CA TRP A 359 -5.59 0.67 -6.12
C TRP A 359 -4.16 0.50 -5.59
N ALA A 360 -3.97 0.51 -4.26
CA ALA A 360 -2.66 0.28 -3.64
C ALA A 360 -2.09 -1.10 -4.03
N LEU A 361 -2.89 -2.15 -3.99
CA LEU A 361 -2.48 -3.49 -4.41
C LEU A 361 -2.19 -3.56 -5.92
N LEU A 362 -3.03 -2.97 -6.76
CA LEU A 362 -2.76 -2.87 -8.20
C LEU A 362 -1.46 -2.09 -8.48
N HIS A 363 -1.22 -1.00 -7.75
CA HIS A 363 0.04 -0.25 -7.85
C HIS A 363 1.25 -1.12 -7.48
N ASN A 364 1.14 -1.91 -6.41
CA ASN A 364 2.24 -2.71 -5.88
C ASN A 364 2.58 -3.91 -6.77
N PHE A 365 1.61 -4.52 -7.45
CA PHE A 365 1.80 -5.78 -8.18
C PHE A 365 1.77 -5.66 -9.69
N ALA A 366 0.97 -4.74 -10.27
CA ALA A 366 0.90 -4.61 -11.71
C ALA A 366 2.23 -4.20 -12.33
N PRO A 367 2.65 -4.80 -13.44
CA PRO A 367 3.97 -4.65 -14.00
C PRO A 367 4.28 -3.22 -14.43
N TRP A 368 5.51 -2.83 -14.25
CA TRP A 368 6.07 -1.60 -14.80
C TRP A 368 6.30 -1.72 -16.30
N HIS A 369 6.54 -0.58 -16.93
CA HIS A 369 7.07 -0.55 -18.28
C HIS A 369 8.42 -1.32 -18.34
N PRO A 370 8.71 -2.12 -19.38
CA PRO A 370 9.92 -2.95 -19.47
C PRO A 370 11.22 -2.19 -19.21
N ALA A 371 11.34 -0.94 -19.69
CA ALA A 371 12.51 -0.10 -19.42
C ALA A 371 12.68 0.21 -17.92
N THR A 372 11.58 0.35 -17.18
CA THR A 372 11.61 0.54 -15.71
C THR A 372 12.03 -0.74 -15.01
N ALA A 373 11.55 -1.89 -15.43
CA ALA A 373 11.96 -3.18 -14.89
C ALA A 373 13.46 -3.41 -15.08
N LYS A 374 13.99 -3.10 -16.26
CA LYS A 374 15.42 -3.22 -16.59
C LYS A 374 16.31 -2.43 -15.62
N VAL A 375 15.97 -1.18 -15.29
CA VAL A 375 16.75 -0.38 -14.33
C VAL A 375 16.52 -0.77 -12.87
N ASN A 376 15.56 -1.63 -12.60
CA ASN A 376 15.30 -2.21 -11.28
C ASN A 376 15.74 -3.68 -11.17
N ALA A 377 16.85 -4.04 -11.81
CA ALA A 377 17.45 -5.39 -11.78
C ALA A 377 16.48 -6.51 -12.23
N GLY A 378 15.58 -6.20 -13.17
CA GLY A 378 14.62 -7.16 -13.72
C GLY A 378 13.35 -7.37 -12.88
N TRP A 379 13.25 -6.77 -11.69
CA TRP A 379 12.01 -6.79 -10.92
C TRP A 379 10.92 -6.02 -11.65
N ARG A 380 9.75 -6.62 -11.77
CA ARG A 380 8.68 -6.12 -12.66
C ARG A 380 7.72 -5.15 -11.99
N CYS A 381 7.66 -5.15 -10.65
CA CYS A 381 6.74 -4.31 -9.89
C CYS A 381 7.33 -3.89 -8.54
N PRO A 382 6.69 -2.93 -7.82
CA PRO A 382 7.16 -2.49 -6.50
C PRO A 382 7.30 -3.62 -5.48
N ALA A 383 6.31 -4.53 -5.39
CA ALA A 383 6.31 -5.63 -4.43
C ALA A 383 7.45 -6.63 -4.70
N GLU A 384 7.67 -7.02 -5.96
CA GLU A 384 8.81 -7.88 -6.31
C GLU A 384 10.15 -7.22 -5.95
N ARG A 385 10.29 -5.92 -6.23
CA ARG A 385 11.50 -5.18 -5.89
C ARG A 385 11.74 -5.10 -4.38
N LEU A 386 10.69 -4.88 -3.60
CA LEU A 386 10.75 -4.81 -2.14
C LEU A 386 11.20 -6.17 -1.57
N ASN A 387 10.53 -7.23 -1.97
CA ASN A 387 10.72 -8.58 -1.42
C ASN A 387 11.90 -9.36 -2.01
N LYS A 388 12.46 -8.91 -3.15
CA LYS A 388 13.41 -9.69 -3.96
C LYS A 388 12.88 -11.11 -4.26
N HIS A 389 11.57 -11.21 -4.42
CA HIS A 389 10.85 -12.46 -4.60
C HIS A 389 9.51 -12.25 -5.31
N ARG A 390 9.02 -13.32 -5.92
CA ARG A 390 7.66 -13.49 -6.42
C ARG A 390 7.22 -14.93 -6.23
N TYR A 391 5.93 -15.13 -5.96
CA TYR A 391 5.33 -16.46 -5.82
C TYR A 391 4.86 -17.05 -7.15
N HIS A 392 4.59 -16.20 -8.14
CA HIS A 392 4.10 -16.60 -9.45
C HIS A 392 4.59 -15.66 -10.55
N ASP A 393 4.80 -16.17 -11.78
CA ASP A 393 5.25 -15.35 -12.91
C ASP A 393 4.18 -14.43 -13.47
N HIS A 394 2.92 -14.85 -13.41
CA HIS A 394 1.78 -14.01 -13.79
C HIS A 394 1.48 -13.01 -12.65
N TRP A 395 1.46 -11.71 -12.94
CA TRP A 395 1.42 -10.66 -11.91
C TRP A 395 0.16 -10.70 -11.04
N LEU A 396 -1.03 -10.99 -11.65
CA LEU A 396 -2.28 -11.05 -10.90
C LEU A 396 -2.34 -12.30 -10.03
N GLU A 397 -1.86 -13.44 -10.54
CA GLU A 397 -1.74 -14.65 -9.73
C GLU A 397 -0.72 -14.46 -8.60
N ASN A 398 0.40 -13.77 -8.86
CA ASN A 398 1.35 -13.39 -7.81
C ASN A 398 0.70 -12.57 -6.70
N LEU A 399 -0.16 -11.59 -7.04
CA LEU A 399 -0.97 -10.85 -6.07
C LEU A 399 -1.90 -11.80 -5.29
N LEU A 400 -2.62 -12.68 -5.98
CA LEU A 400 -3.60 -13.56 -5.36
C LEU A 400 -2.98 -14.63 -4.46
N VAL A 401 -1.80 -15.14 -4.81
CA VAL A 401 -1.02 -16.06 -3.97
C VAL A 401 -0.49 -15.31 -2.75
N SER A 402 0.07 -14.12 -2.95
CA SER A 402 0.52 -13.25 -1.84
C SER A 402 -0.62 -12.91 -0.87
N ALA A 403 -1.86 -12.82 -1.37
CA ALA A 403 -3.07 -12.57 -0.59
C ALA A 403 -3.71 -13.86 -0.02
N SER A 404 -2.97 -14.97 0.06
CA SER A 404 -3.42 -16.15 0.80
C SER A 404 -3.83 -15.75 2.22
N LEU A 405 -4.88 -16.37 2.77
CA LEU A 405 -5.47 -16.00 4.06
C LEU A 405 -5.91 -14.52 4.14
N GLY A 406 -6.22 -13.90 3.01
CA GLY A 406 -6.54 -12.47 2.94
C GLY A 406 -5.34 -11.54 3.14
N GLY A 407 -4.11 -12.07 3.07
CA GLY A 407 -2.88 -11.34 3.39
C GLY A 407 -2.61 -11.21 4.90
N TYR A 408 -3.43 -11.79 5.77
CA TYR A 408 -3.22 -11.81 7.23
C TYR A 408 -2.35 -13.00 7.61
N ARG A 409 -1.31 -12.77 8.43
CA ARG A 409 -0.27 -13.77 8.73
C ARG A 409 -0.51 -14.47 10.08
N ASN A 410 -1.00 -13.73 11.08
CA ASN A 410 -1.12 -14.21 12.46
C ASN A 410 -2.58 -14.43 12.92
N ARG A 411 -3.55 -14.37 12.01
CA ARG A 411 -4.98 -14.52 12.36
C ARG A 411 -5.56 -15.90 12.03
N GLY A 412 -4.74 -16.93 11.99
CA GLY A 412 -5.21 -18.31 11.74
C GLY A 412 -6.23 -18.82 12.75
N HIS A 413 -6.13 -18.35 13.98
CA HIS A 413 -7.05 -18.69 15.11
C HIS A 413 -7.92 -17.53 15.55
N ALA A 414 -7.83 -16.38 14.97
CA ALA A 414 -8.60 -15.24 15.45
C ALA A 414 -10.09 -15.48 15.26
N SER A 415 -10.83 -15.70 16.36
CA SER A 415 -12.07 -14.98 16.58
C SER A 415 -11.99 -13.65 15.84
N GLY A 416 -12.97 -13.38 14.95
CA GLY A 416 -13.01 -12.15 14.14
C GLY A 416 -12.66 -10.88 14.92
N PRO A 417 -12.48 -9.74 14.26
CA PRO A 417 -12.07 -8.53 14.93
C PRO A 417 -12.98 -8.35 16.14
N GLN A 418 -12.38 -8.40 17.33
CA GLN A 418 -13.05 -7.91 18.53
C GLN A 418 -13.20 -6.42 18.28
N ASN A 419 -14.40 -6.03 17.89
CA ASN A 419 -14.78 -4.63 17.95
C ASN A 419 -14.71 -4.19 19.41
N PRO A 420 -14.06 -3.06 19.68
CA PRO A 420 -14.17 -2.42 20.97
C PRO A 420 -15.60 -1.96 21.23
#